data_5ae1441b9c3a764bab961a47b4498748
#
_entry.id   5ae1441b9c3a764bab961a47b4498748
#
_cell.length_a   1.000
_cell.length_b   1.000
_cell.length_c   1.000
_cell.angle_alpha   90.00
_cell.angle_beta   90.00
_cell.angle_gamma   90.00
#
_symmetry.space_group_name_H-M   'P 1'
#
loop_
_entity.id
_entity.type
_entity.pdbx_description
1 polymer ?
#
loop_
_entity_poly.entity_id
_entity_poly.type
_entity_poly.pdbx_seq_one_letter_code
_entity_poly.pdbx_strand_id
1 'polypeptide(L)'
;MLKSRHRPSKYFFGAFAVLFFLAGKPPEFGLENQFFQGFLIQNPVIKIGLDVNLEEITIRASSGMKVYEVGSDYRLLAQDVDEIQVKGHKEELTEKYILQVAQTAKREEAEKLAARLKPEAGLRVYVVSGRESKSEDLYQVRIGDFLTRSEALRFIKTLNQQGVGEAWILREEVTAEKSHPLWVLVGDKLETLNNETVIYFIPTDQESYLFYKGTQYRGIFVLRASPKGLVLVNTLNLENYLTGVVPEELSPDRFHGYEALKAQAVAARTYAIRNLGLNRDLGFDLCDTAKCQVYGGLSAERAESNRAVEETKGEVALYKGKLINALYTSTCGGMTEDIENVFEGQAQPYLKSTECTYEKQQEWTLESRPLLPVWMN
;
A
#
# COMPACT_ATOMS: atom_id res chain seq x y z
N MET A 1 -48.29 -38.79 22.61
CA MET A 1 -48.26 -37.51 23.36
C MET A 1 -46.93 -37.39 24.08
N LEU A 2 -45.98 -36.69 23.52
CA LEU A 2 -44.74 -36.29 24.21
C LEU A 2 -44.31 -34.94 23.62
N LYS A 3 -44.48 -33.88 24.42
CA LYS A 3 -44.07 -32.52 24.13
C LYS A 3 -42.57 -32.40 24.39
N SER A 4 -41.77 -32.14 23.37
CA SER A 4 -40.38 -31.67 23.55
C SER A 4 -40.34 -30.17 23.62
N ARG A 5 -39.87 -29.63 24.76
CA ARG A 5 -39.61 -28.22 25.00
C ARG A 5 -38.20 -27.90 24.46
N HIS A 6 -38.11 -27.09 23.45
CA HIS A 6 -36.86 -26.43 23.07
C HIS A 6 -36.62 -25.24 24.01
N ARG A 7 -35.49 -25.21 24.71
CA ARG A 7 -34.95 -24.05 25.40
C ARG A 7 -34.00 -23.32 24.43
N PRO A 8 -34.06 -22.00 24.30
CA PRO A 8 -33.07 -21.26 23.57
C PRO A 8 -31.78 -21.09 24.42
N SER A 9 -30.65 -21.43 23.83
CA SER A 9 -29.31 -21.20 24.37
C SER A 9 -29.00 -19.68 24.32
N LYS A 10 -28.73 -19.11 25.49
CA LYS A 10 -28.24 -17.72 25.63
C LYS A 10 -26.73 -17.72 25.37
N TYR A 11 -26.29 -17.27 24.22
CA TYR A 11 -24.89 -16.90 24.02
C TYR A 11 -24.60 -15.57 24.70
N PHE A 12 -23.74 -15.63 25.69
CA PHE A 12 -23.13 -14.49 26.34
C PHE A 12 -22.05 -13.91 25.39
N PHE A 13 -22.27 -12.74 24.83
CA PHE A 13 -21.23 -11.97 24.19
C PHE A 13 -20.41 -11.27 25.28
N GLY A 14 -19.24 -11.82 25.57
CA GLY A 14 -18.22 -11.15 26.38
C GLY A 14 -17.55 -10.05 25.57
N ALA A 15 -17.81 -8.79 25.94
CA ALA A 15 -17.06 -7.66 25.44
C ALA A 15 -15.62 -7.71 25.97
N PHE A 16 -14.67 -8.04 25.12
CA PHE A 16 -13.24 -7.82 25.38
C PHE A 16 -12.89 -6.39 24.99
N ALA A 17 -12.99 -5.48 25.94
CA ALA A 17 -12.34 -4.17 25.86
C ALA A 17 -10.85 -4.37 26.18
N VAL A 18 -9.99 -4.37 25.18
CA VAL A 18 -8.55 -4.30 25.40
C VAL A 18 -8.17 -2.83 25.56
N LEU A 19 -7.98 -2.43 26.81
CA LEU A 19 -7.35 -1.16 27.15
C LEU A 19 -5.84 -1.25 26.81
N PHE A 20 -5.42 -0.53 25.78
CA PHE A 20 -4.03 -0.15 25.60
C PHE A 20 -3.84 1.32 26.03
N PHE A 21 -3.51 1.53 27.30
CA PHE A 21 -2.83 2.74 27.73
C PHE A 21 -1.33 2.46 27.79
N LEU A 22 -0.57 2.98 26.83
CA LEU A 22 0.86 3.27 27.00
C LEU A 22 1.17 4.58 26.29
N ALA A 23 1.81 5.45 27.05
CA ALA A 23 2.14 6.83 26.71
C ALA A 23 2.96 6.96 25.42
N GLY A 24 2.58 7.92 24.56
CA GLY A 24 3.41 8.41 23.49
C GLY A 24 2.66 8.62 22.18
N LYS A 25 2.42 9.86 21.83
CA LYS A 25 1.71 10.48 20.69
C LYS A 25 0.19 10.27 20.69
N PRO A 26 -0.60 11.35 20.54
CA PRO A 26 -2.01 11.20 20.24
C PRO A 26 -2.14 10.40 18.95
N PRO A 27 -3.03 9.40 18.91
CA PRO A 27 -3.14 8.55 17.72
C PRO A 27 -3.58 9.42 16.53
N GLU A 28 -2.94 9.25 15.38
CA GLU A 28 -3.34 9.79 14.08
C GLU A 28 -4.82 9.52 13.75
N PHE A 29 -5.46 8.66 14.52
CA PHE A 29 -6.85 8.20 14.40
C PHE A 29 -7.93 9.17 14.93
N GLY A 30 -7.58 10.31 15.54
CA GLY A 30 -8.58 11.18 16.17
C GLY A 30 -9.56 11.79 15.17
N LEU A 31 -9.06 12.36 14.06
CA LEU A 31 -9.92 12.95 13.02
C LEU A 31 -10.57 11.89 12.15
N GLU A 32 -9.85 10.82 11.80
CA GLU A 32 -10.41 9.67 11.09
C GLU A 32 -11.57 9.06 11.88
N ASN A 33 -11.40 8.87 13.20
CA ASN A 33 -12.44 8.37 14.08
C ASN A 33 -13.65 9.31 14.17
N GLN A 34 -13.44 10.62 14.19
CA GLN A 34 -14.54 11.60 14.19
C GLN A 34 -15.32 11.57 12.88
N PHE A 35 -14.65 11.45 11.75
CA PHE A 35 -15.30 11.36 10.44
C PHE A 35 -16.03 10.03 10.25
N PHE A 36 -15.41 8.93 10.66
CA PHE A 36 -15.97 7.58 10.54
C PHE A 36 -16.77 7.15 11.77
N GLN A 37 -17.33 8.07 12.56
CA GLN A 37 -18.09 7.76 13.77
C GLN A 37 -19.13 6.66 13.56
N GLY A 38 -18.98 5.55 14.29
CA GLY A 38 -19.87 4.39 14.23
C GLY A 38 -19.52 3.35 13.15
N PHE A 39 -18.67 3.67 12.16
CA PHE A 39 -18.30 2.73 11.11
C PHE A 39 -17.10 1.83 11.49
N LEU A 40 -16.17 2.33 12.29
CA LEU A 40 -14.92 1.62 12.65
C LEU A 40 -15.15 0.30 13.42
N ILE A 41 -16.31 0.15 14.08
CA ILE A 41 -16.61 -1.07 14.85
C ILE A 41 -17.12 -2.20 13.94
N GLN A 42 -17.70 -1.88 12.79
CA GLN A 42 -18.34 -2.84 11.89
C GLN A 42 -17.60 -3.08 10.58
N ASN A 43 -16.82 -2.12 10.13
CA ASN A 43 -16.11 -2.18 8.86
C ASN A 43 -14.70 -1.60 9.00
N PRO A 44 -13.64 -2.34 8.63
CA PRO A 44 -12.28 -1.81 8.69
C PRO A 44 -12.12 -0.62 7.74
N VAL A 45 -11.30 0.34 8.16
CA VAL A 45 -10.83 1.43 7.31
C VAL A 45 -9.62 0.94 6.52
N ILE A 46 -9.55 1.33 5.24
CA ILE A 46 -8.44 1.04 4.34
C ILE A 46 -7.85 2.36 3.82
N LYS A 47 -6.54 2.35 3.60
CA LYS A 47 -5.74 3.47 3.08
C LYS A 47 -5.23 3.12 1.69
N ILE A 48 -5.67 3.86 0.69
CA ILE A 48 -5.32 3.63 -0.71
C ILE A 48 -4.41 4.76 -1.19
N GLY A 49 -3.19 4.42 -1.60
CA GLY A 49 -2.27 5.36 -2.23
C GLY A 49 -2.76 5.68 -3.65
N LEU A 50 -3.22 6.93 -3.84
CA LEU A 50 -3.70 7.41 -5.14
C LEU A 50 -2.56 7.93 -6.01
N ASP A 51 -1.57 8.57 -5.38
CA ASP A 51 -0.42 9.09 -6.12
C ASP A 51 0.77 9.32 -5.18
N VAL A 52 1.95 9.24 -5.74
CA VAL A 52 3.22 9.38 -5.02
C VAL A 52 4.19 10.26 -5.81
N ASN A 53 5.17 10.84 -5.12
CA ASN A 53 6.22 11.67 -5.74
C ASN A 53 5.70 12.93 -6.45
N LEU A 54 4.58 13.50 -5.96
CA LEU A 54 4.00 14.73 -6.50
C LEU A 54 4.77 15.95 -6.02
N GLU A 55 4.92 16.96 -6.89
CA GLU A 55 5.46 18.27 -6.53
C GLU A 55 4.35 19.21 -6.07
N GLU A 56 3.19 19.09 -6.67
CA GLU A 56 2.00 19.88 -6.31
C GLU A 56 0.72 19.06 -6.49
N ILE A 57 -0.31 19.46 -5.79
CA ILE A 57 -1.62 18.83 -5.86
C ILE A 57 -2.74 19.83 -5.63
N THR A 58 -3.83 19.67 -6.36
CA THR A 58 -5.09 20.40 -6.15
C THR A 58 -6.18 19.41 -5.75
N ILE A 59 -6.79 19.65 -4.61
CA ILE A 59 -7.92 18.88 -4.08
C ILE A 59 -9.17 19.76 -4.14
N ARG A 60 -10.28 19.18 -4.59
CA ARG A 60 -11.60 19.81 -4.62
C ARG A 60 -12.60 19.01 -3.83
N ALA A 61 -13.67 19.68 -3.38
CA ALA A 61 -14.79 19.04 -2.71
C ALA A 61 -16.12 19.39 -3.41
N SER A 62 -17.10 18.49 -3.31
CA SER A 62 -18.44 18.68 -3.90
C SER A 62 -19.28 19.71 -3.13
N SER A 63 -19.09 19.86 -1.82
CA SER A 63 -19.88 20.69 -0.93
C SER A 63 -19.04 21.31 0.18
N GLY A 64 -17.81 21.70 -0.15
CA GLY A 64 -16.84 22.19 0.81
C GLY A 64 -16.13 21.09 1.60
N MET A 65 -15.00 21.46 2.17
CA MET A 65 -14.20 20.60 3.04
C MET A 65 -13.58 21.37 4.18
N LYS A 66 -13.22 20.65 5.23
CA LYS A 66 -12.34 21.11 6.31
C LYS A 66 -10.93 20.56 6.05
N VAL A 67 -9.95 21.42 6.24
CA VAL A 67 -8.53 21.05 6.06
C VAL A 67 -7.83 21.22 7.39
N TYR A 68 -7.20 20.15 7.84
CA TYR A 68 -6.46 20.12 9.10
C TYR A 68 -4.99 19.83 8.87
N GLU A 69 -4.16 20.55 9.57
CA GLU A 69 -2.78 20.18 9.84
C GLU A 69 -2.74 19.25 11.05
N VAL A 70 -2.04 18.14 10.92
CA VAL A 70 -1.87 17.16 11.99
C VAL A 70 -0.38 16.97 12.26
N GLY A 71 0.03 17.43 13.42
CA GLY A 71 1.36 17.26 13.99
C GLY A 71 1.26 16.68 15.39
N SER A 72 1.77 17.40 16.40
CA SER A 72 1.54 17.09 17.81
C SER A 72 0.08 17.34 18.21
N ASP A 73 -0.58 18.29 17.56
CA ASP A 73 -1.97 18.69 17.74
C ASP A 73 -2.67 18.82 16.38
N TYR A 74 -3.99 19.02 16.41
CA TYR A 74 -4.81 19.28 15.24
C TYR A 74 -5.06 20.78 15.08
N ARG A 75 -4.59 21.36 13.97
CA ARG A 75 -4.86 22.76 13.63
C ARG A 75 -5.77 22.83 12.41
N LEU A 76 -6.91 23.51 12.54
CA LEU A 76 -7.77 23.81 11.39
C LEU A 76 -7.09 24.87 10.52
N LEU A 77 -6.80 24.53 9.28
CA LEU A 77 -6.21 25.41 8.28
C LEU A 77 -7.28 26.16 7.49
N ALA A 78 -8.35 25.42 7.12
CA ALA A 78 -9.45 25.96 6.34
C ALA A 78 -10.76 25.24 6.65
N GLN A 79 -11.87 25.93 6.48
CA GLN A 79 -13.22 25.40 6.63
C GLN A 79 -14.11 25.92 5.51
N ASP A 80 -15.02 25.07 5.04
CA ASP A 80 -16.02 25.36 3.99
C ASP A 80 -15.38 25.87 2.69
N VAL A 81 -14.23 25.29 2.32
CA VAL A 81 -13.50 25.59 1.09
C VAL A 81 -13.73 24.51 0.05
N ASP A 82 -13.88 24.92 -1.22
CA ASP A 82 -14.16 24.01 -2.32
C ASP A 82 -12.88 23.53 -3.01
N GLU A 83 -11.78 24.26 -2.87
CA GLU A 83 -10.50 23.95 -3.51
C GLU A 83 -9.31 24.35 -2.62
N ILE A 84 -8.33 23.46 -2.57
CA ILE A 84 -7.04 23.70 -1.91
C ILE A 84 -5.92 23.22 -2.83
N GLN A 85 -4.88 24.04 -2.95
CA GLN A 85 -3.65 23.67 -3.62
C GLN A 85 -2.54 23.48 -2.58
N VAL A 86 -1.79 22.39 -2.70
CA VAL A 86 -0.61 22.14 -1.87
C VAL A 86 0.59 21.93 -2.77
N LYS A 87 1.69 22.60 -2.44
CA LYS A 87 2.96 22.43 -3.10
C LYS A 87 4.00 21.90 -2.11
N GLY A 88 4.63 20.82 -2.47
CA GLY A 88 5.76 20.23 -1.76
C GLY A 88 7.08 20.54 -2.43
N HIS A 89 8.12 19.98 -1.89
CA HIS A 89 9.44 19.97 -2.49
C HIS A 89 9.85 18.53 -2.75
N LYS A 90 10.43 18.29 -3.92
CA LYS A 90 11.09 17.03 -4.24
C LYS A 90 12.58 17.22 -3.97
N GLU A 91 13.10 16.47 -3.03
CA GLU A 91 14.53 16.51 -2.75
C GLU A 91 15.31 15.98 -3.95
N GLU A 92 16.40 16.61 -4.29
CA GLU A 92 17.37 16.03 -5.22
C GLU A 92 17.97 14.80 -4.55
N LEU A 93 17.50 13.62 -4.99
CA LEU A 93 18.05 12.36 -4.56
C LEU A 93 19.43 12.21 -5.19
N THR A 94 20.46 12.28 -4.37
CA THR A 94 21.80 11.85 -4.78
C THR A 94 21.89 10.32 -4.66
N GLU A 95 22.16 9.68 -5.78
CA GLU A 95 22.41 8.23 -5.77
C GLU A 95 23.81 7.97 -5.18
N LYS A 96 23.86 7.05 -4.23
CA LYS A 96 25.12 6.49 -3.76
C LYS A 96 25.14 4.98 -4.02
N TYR A 97 26.31 4.49 -4.27
CA TYR A 97 26.54 3.08 -4.51
C TYR A 97 27.35 2.49 -3.34
N ILE A 98 26.94 1.33 -2.89
CA ILE A 98 27.52 0.61 -1.76
C ILE A 98 27.90 -0.78 -2.24
N LEU A 99 29.03 -1.29 -1.81
CA LEU A 99 29.43 -2.66 -2.03
C LEU A 99 29.09 -3.51 -0.82
N GLN A 100 28.26 -4.52 -0.99
CA GLN A 100 28.08 -5.58 -0.02
C GLN A 100 29.09 -6.69 -0.33
N VAL A 101 30.04 -6.91 0.57
CA VAL A 101 31.19 -7.82 0.36
C VAL A 101 31.06 -9.14 1.10
N ALA A 102 30.16 -9.23 2.07
CA ALA A 102 29.83 -10.46 2.78
C ALA A 102 28.48 -10.38 3.47
N GLN A 103 27.92 -11.55 3.75
CA GLN A 103 26.76 -11.75 4.59
C GLN A 103 26.99 -12.97 5.50
N THR A 104 26.73 -12.84 6.80
CA THR A 104 26.91 -13.91 7.79
C THR A 104 25.86 -13.84 8.88
N ALA A 105 25.54 -14.98 9.50
CA ALA A 105 24.62 -15.05 10.62
C ALA A 105 25.26 -14.57 11.95
N LYS A 106 26.59 -14.40 12.02
CA LYS A 106 27.29 -14.01 13.24
C LYS A 106 27.91 -12.63 13.13
N ARG A 107 27.51 -11.75 14.02
CA ARG A 107 28.01 -10.38 14.08
C ARG A 107 29.54 -10.29 14.22
N GLU A 108 30.13 -11.14 15.07
CA GLU A 108 31.58 -11.15 15.27
C GLU A 108 32.39 -11.50 14.01
N GLU A 109 31.86 -12.37 13.17
CA GLU A 109 32.49 -12.72 11.88
C GLU A 109 32.44 -11.54 10.89
N ALA A 110 31.28 -10.83 10.85
CA ALA A 110 31.14 -9.63 10.06
C ALA A 110 32.09 -8.51 10.52
N GLU A 111 32.18 -8.27 11.81
CA GLU A 111 33.06 -7.26 12.41
C GLU A 111 34.57 -7.59 12.18
N LYS A 112 34.95 -8.84 12.31
CA LYS A 112 36.31 -9.29 11.99
C LYS A 112 36.67 -9.08 10.53
N LEU A 113 35.73 -9.37 9.61
CA LEU A 113 35.95 -9.12 8.19
C LEU A 113 36.02 -7.62 7.89
N ALA A 114 35.11 -6.82 8.45
CA ALA A 114 35.13 -5.36 8.30
C ALA A 114 36.45 -4.75 8.77
N ALA A 115 37.01 -5.22 9.91
CA ALA A 115 38.29 -4.74 10.45
C ALA A 115 39.50 -5.13 9.56
N ARG A 116 39.41 -6.20 8.79
CA ARG A 116 40.49 -6.66 7.89
C ARG A 116 40.51 -5.91 6.56
N LEU A 117 39.37 -5.36 6.13
CA LEU A 117 39.26 -4.61 4.91
C LEU A 117 39.90 -3.22 5.11
N LYS A 118 40.79 -2.84 4.18
CA LYS A 118 41.44 -1.53 4.18
C LYS A 118 40.87 -0.71 3.02
N PRO A 119 39.86 0.11 3.27
CA PRO A 119 39.31 0.97 2.23
C PRO A 119 40.30 2.09 1.87
N GLU A 120 40.18 2.60 0.66
CA GLU A 120 40.84 3.84 0.27
C GLU A 120 40.33 5.02 1.14
N ALA A 121 41.12 6.11 1.21
CA ALA A 121 40.78 7.27 2.01
C ALA A 121 39.39 7.81 1.60
N GLY A 122 38.51 8.00 2.59
CA GLY A 122 37.14 8.53 2.38
C GLY A 122 36.04 7.46 2.27
N LEU A 123 36.38 6.18 2.12
CA LEU A 123 35.38 5.10 2.14
C LEU A 123 35.20 4.51 3.53
N ARG A 124 33.96 4.24 3.89
CA ARG A 124 33.63 3.61 5.19
C ARG A 124 33.38 2.12 5.02
N VAL A 125 33.91 1.31 5.94
CA VAL A 125 33.51 -0.08 6.11
C VAL A 125 32.64 -0.21 7.33
N TYR A 126 31.48 -0.78 7.21
CA TYR A 126 30.52 -0.91 8.29
C TYR A 126 29.71 -2.21 8.20
N VAL A 127 29.15 -2.61 9.33
CA VAL A 127 28.30 -3.80 9.44
C VAL A 127 26.87 -3.35 9.67
N VAL A 128 25.96 -3.88 8.86
CA VAL A 128 24.52 -3.63 8.97
C VAL A 128 23.81 -4.92 9.33
N SER A 129 22.87 -4.87 10.27
CA SER A 129 21.96 -5.99 10.53
C SER A 129 20.79 -5.91 9.55
N GLY A 130 20.56 -6.97 8.77
CA GLY A 130 19.41 -7.13 7.90
C GLY A 130 18.53 -8.29 8.36
N ARG A 131 17.21 -8.20 8.15
CA ARG A 131 16.29 -9.33 8.35
C ARG A 131 15.81 -9.79 6.99
N GLU A 132 16.18 -10.98 6.58
CA GLU A 132 15.70 -11.56 5.33
C GLU A 132 14.43 -12.42 5.51
N SER A 133 14.10 -12.81 6.72
CA SER A 133 12.86 -13.49 7.11
C SER A 133 12.66 -13.47 8.62
N LYS A 134 11.50 -13.91 9.11
CA LYS A 134 11.07 -13.83 10.53
C LYS A 134 11.94 -14.60 11.54
N SER A 135 13.07 -15.22 11.18
CA SER A 135 13.77 -16.16 12.05
C SER A 135 15.26 -15.95 12.29
N GLU A 136 16.01 -15.19 11.50
CA GLU A 136 17.46 -15.02 11.75
C GLU A 136 17.95 -13.62 11.42
N ASP A 137 18.74 -13.02 12.31
CA ASP A 137 19.46 -11.77 12.07
C ASP A 137 20.68 -12.08 11.19
N LEU A 138 20.75 -11.44 10.01
CA LEU A 138 21.90 -11.52 9.11
C LEU A 138 22.73 -10.24 9.22
N TYR A 139 24.04 -10.38 9.22
CA TYR A 139 24.97 -9.27 9.29
C TYR A 139 25.70 -9.12 7.97
N GLN A 140 25.60 -7.95 7.35
CA GLN A 140 26.18 -7.63 6.07
C GLN A 140 27.36 -6.69 6.26
N VAL A 141 28.49 -7.03 5.64
CA VAL A 141 29.66 -6.13 5.59
C VAL A 141 29.55 -5.29 4.34
N ARG A 142 29.51 -3.99 4.51
CA ARG A 142 29.32 -3.02 3.45
C ARG A 142 30.48 -2.03 3.38
N ILE A 143 30.82 -1.63 2.16
CA ILE A 143 31.79 -0.56 1.87
C ILE A 143 31.07 0.50 1.02
N GLY A 144 31.04 1.72 1.44
CA GLY A 144 30.36 2.82 0.75
C GLY A 144 31.12 4.11 1.01
N ASP A 145 30.70 5.10 0.46
CA ASP A 145 29.75 5.88 -0.26
C ASP A 145 30.32 6.25 -1.65
N PHE A 146 30.19 5.38 -2.63
CA PHE A 146 30.60 5.70 -3.99
C PHE A 146 29.60 6.62 -4.66
N LEU A 147 30.08 7.66 -5.35
CA LEU A 147 29.21 8.62 -6.05
C LEU A 147 28.71 8.08 -7.39
N THR A 148 29.41 7.12 -7.97
CA THR A 148 29.03 6.51 -9.24
C THR A 148 29.18 4.99 -9.22
N ARG A 149 28.34 4.31 -10.02
CA ARG A 149 28.44 2.86 -10.21
C ARG A 149 29.82 2.46 -10.78
N SER A 150 30.42 3.31 -11.61
CA SER A 150 31.73 3.07 -12.21
C SER A 150 32.86 3.10 -11.17
N GLU A 151 32.78 3.94 -10.15
CA GLU A 151 33.72 3.94 -9.01
C GLU A 151 33.59 2.66 -8.21
N ALA A 152 32.37 2.25 -7.87
CA ALA A 152 32.12 0.98 -7.16
C ALA A 152 32.69 -0.23 -7.95
N LEU A 153 32.48 -0.28 -9.28
CA LEU A 153 33.04 -1.34 -10.14
C LEU A 153 34.56 -1.33 -10.18
N ARG A 154 35.21 -0.16 -10.18
CA ARG A 154 36.68 -0.07 -10.12
C ARG A 154 37.18 -0.60 -8.78
N PHE A 155 36.52 -0.27 -7.70
CA PHE A 155 36.90 -0.72 -6.38
C PHE A 155 36.73 -2.22 -6.17
N ILE A 156 35.76 -2.88 -6.81
CA ILE A 156 35.66 -4.36 -6.82
C ILE A 156 36.95 -5.02 -7.33
N LYS A 157 37.62 -4.44 -8.33
CA LYS A 157 38.89 -4.95 -8.83
C LYS A 157 39.96 -4.90 -7.76
N THR A 158 40.01 -3.84 -6.97
CA THR A 158 40.93 -3.70 -5.83
C THR A 158 40.62 -4.73 -4.75
N LEU A 159 39.35 -4.94 -4.42
CA LEU A 159 38.91 -5.96 -3.45
C LEU A 159 39.30 -7.38 -3.87
N ASN A 160 39.15 -7.70 -5.16
CA ASN A 160 39.58 -9.01 -5.70
C ASN A 160 41.07 -9.25 -5.55
N GLN A 161 41.90 -8.21 -5.68
CA GLN A 161 43.34 -8.27 -5.41
C GLN A 161 43.70 -8.49 -3.95
N GLN A 162 42.82 -8.07 -3.04
CA GLN A 162 42.92 -8.27 -1.59
C GLN A 162 42.34 -9.62 -1.13
N GLY A 163 41.89 -10.46 -2.07
CA GLY A 163 41.31 -11.77 -1.76
C GLY A 163 39.87 -11.75 -1.29
N VAL A 164 39.15 -10.63 -1.48
CA VAL A 164 37.71 -10.55 -1.29
C VAL A 164 37.05 -11.08 -2.57
N GLY A 165 36.23 -12.12 -2.46
CA GLY A 165 35.65 -12.81 -3.61
C GLY A 165 34.55 -11.99 -4.32
N GLU A 166 33.31 -12.33 -4.09
CA GLU A 166 32.18 -11.65 -4.71
C GLU A 166 31.75 -10.40 -3.93
N ALA A 167 31.45 -9.32 -4.65
CA ALA A 167 30.87 -8.10 -4.08
C ALA A 167 29.68 -7.66 -4.91
N TRP A 168 28.58 -7.36 -4.25
CA TRP A 168 27.34 -6.87 -4.89
C TRP A 168 27.25 -5.36 -4.79
N ILE A 169 26.90 -4.70 -5.90
CA ILE A 169 26.66 -3.26 -5.92
C ILE A 169 25.21 -3.02 -5.52
N LEU A 170 25.00 -2.38 -4.38
CA LEU A 170 23.73 -1.87 -3.93
C LEU A 170 23.61 -0.39 -4.32
N ARG A 171 22.43 0.04 -4.75
CA ARG A 171 22.11 1.44 -5.00
C ARG A 171 21.32 1.93 -3.81
N GLU A 172 21.80 2.95 -3.14
CA GLU A 172 21.06 3.67 -2.10
C GLU A 172 20.74 5.08 -2.57
N GLU A 173 19.47 5.46 -2.44
CA GLU A 173 19.05 6.84 -2.64
C GLU A 173 19.27 7.58 -1.32
N VAL A 174 20.11 8.60 -1.33
CA VAL A 174 20.39 9.44 -0.16
C VAL A 174 19.70 10.76 -0.35
N THR A 175 18.80 11.08 0.57
CA THR A 175 18.20 12.41 0.66
C THR A 175 19.18 13.39 1.30
N ALA A 176 19.28 14.58 0.75
CA ALA A 176 19.92 15.67 1.48
C ALA A 176 19.06 15.98 2.72
N GLU A 177 19.68 16.10 3.89
CA GLU A 177 19.02 16.34 5.20
C GLU A 177 18.34 17.75 5.29
N LYS A 178 17.82 18.28 4.21
CA LYS A 178 17.12 19.56 4.22
C LYS A 178 15.61 19.33 4.29
N SER A 179 15.05 19.55 5.48
CA SER A 179 13.61 19.68 5.67
C SER A 179 13.10 20.86 4.86
N HIS A 180 12.34 20.59 3.80
CA HIS A 180 11.69 21.62 3.00
C HIS A 180 10.24 21.80 3.44
N PRO A 181 9.76 23.04 3.62
CA PRO A 181 8.39 23.28 4.03
C PRO A 181 7.38 22.87 2.96
N LEU A 182 6.15 22.57 3.41
CA LEU A 182 4.99 22.48 2.54
C LEU A 182 4.35 23.86 2.42
N TRP A 183 3.86 24.20 1.24
CA TRP A 183 3.09 25.42 1.01
C TRP A 183 1.65 25.02 0.70
N VAL A 184 0.71 25.55 1.48
CA VAL A 184 -0.73 25.32 1.34
C VAL A 184 -1.39 26.64 0.95
N LEU A 185 -1.99 26.69 -0.23
CA LEU A 185 -2.74 27.84 -0.70
C LEU A 185 -4.22 27.67 -0.38
N VAL A 186 -4.74 28.50 0.50
CA VAL A 186 -6.14 28.57 0.89
C VAL A 186 -6.73 29.88 0.41
N GLY A 187 -7.46 29.87 -0.72
CA GLY A 187 -7.85 31.10 -1.40
C GLY A 187 -6.60 31.92 -1.78
N ASP A 188 -6.52 33.15 -1.27
CA ASP A 188 -5.35 34.04 -1.50
C ASP A 188 -4.28 33.95 -0.39
N LYS A 189 -4.49 33.11 0.62
CA LYS A 189 -3.57 32.97 1.76
C LYS A 189 -2.64 31.79 1.61
N LEU A 190 -1.34 32.05 1.68
CA LEU A 190 -0.29 31.02 1.67
C LEU A 190 0.12 30.68 3.11
N GLU A 191 -0.11 29.43 3.50
CA GLU A 191 0.40 28.86 4.76
C GLU A 191 1.65 28.03 4.49
N THR A 192 2.63 28.14 5.38
CA THR A 192 3.87 27.35 5.32
C THR A 192 3.88 26.37 6.48
N LEU A 193 3.99 25.06 6.18
CA LEU A 193 3.94 23.97 7.14
C LEU A 193 5.27 23.23 7.17
N ASN A 194 5.51 22.50 8.27
CA ASN A 194 6.63 21.57 8.36
C ASN A 194 6.40 20.36 7.44
N ASN A 195 7.45 19.81 6.84
CA ASN A 195 7.39 18.62 6.01
C ASN A 195 7.03 17.33 6.76
N GLU A 196 7.13 17.30 8.09
CA GLU A 196 6.64 16.17 8.91
C GLU A 196 5.11 16.21 9.11
N THR A 197 4.49 17.33 8.71
CA THR A 197 3.06 17.55 8.85
C THR A 197 2.27 16.64 7.93
N VAL A 198 1.16 16.13 8.45
CA VAL A 198 0.14 15.42 7.68
C VAL A 198 -1.06 16.34 7.50
N ILE A 199 -1.55 16.46 6.26
CA ILE A 199 -2.71 17.29 5.95
C ILE A 199 -3.90 16.38 5.69
N TYR A 200 -5.00 16.65 6.39
CA TYR A 200 -6.28 15.94 6.21
C TYR A 200 -7.27 16.84 5.48
N PHE A 201 -7.85 16.31 4.42
CA PHE A 201 -8.96 16.92 3.69
C PHE A 201 -10.22 16.12 4.00
N ILE A 202 -11.15 16.72 4.73
CA ILE A 202 -12.35 16.07 5.25
C ILE A 202 -13.57 16.75 4.64
N PRO A 203 -14.39 16.04 3.84
CA PRO A 203 -15.65 16.59 3.34
C PRO A 203 -16.53 17.12 4.48
N THR A 204 -17.35 18.14 4.19
CA THR A 204 -18.21 18.75 5.21
C THR A 204 -19.25 17.78 5.78
N ASP A 205 -19.70 16.81 4.98
CA ASP A 205 -20.60 15.74 5.38
C ASP A 205 -20.22 14.39 4.72
N GLN A 206 -20.89 13.30 5.14
CA GLN A 206 -20.57 11.94 4.68
C GLN A 206 -21.08 11.63 3.26
N GLU A 207 -22.03 12.41 2.74
CA GLU A 207 -22.54 12.28 1.37
C GLU A 207 -21.70 13.07 0.37
N SER A 208 -20.85 13.98 0.87
CA SER A 208 -19.92 14.76 0.07
C SER A 208 -18.70 13.94 -0.30
N TYR A 209 -18.08 14.30 -1.40
CA TYR A 209 -16.91 13.61 -1.96
C TYR A 209 -15.83 14.59 -2.36
N LEU A 210 -14.62 14.07 -2.42
CA LEU A 210 -13.44 14.79 -2.85
C LEU A 210 -13.10 14.47 -4.30
N PHE A 211 -12.45 15.41 -4.97
CA PHE A 211 -11.97 15.23 -6.33
C PHE A 211 -10.45 15.27 -6.38
N TYR A 212 -9.90 14.36 -7.15
CA TYR A 212 -8.50 14.37 -7.55
C TYR A 212 -8.37 13.95 -9.01
N LYS A 213 -7.68 14.76 -9.83
CA LYS A 213 -7.50 14.53 -11.29
C LYS A 213 -8.80 14.19 -12.02
N GLY A 214 -9.91 14.82 -11.65
CA GLY A 214 -11.23 14.62 -12.26
C GLY A 214 -12.01 13.41 -11.77
N THR A 215 -11.43 12.56 -10.96
CA THR A 215 -12.10 11.41 -10.34
C THR A 215 -12.67 11.80 -8.98
N GLN A 216 -13.84 11.28 -8.67
CA GLN A 216 -14.56 11.46 -7.40
C GLN A 216 -14.22 10.33 -6.42
N TYR A 217 -14.08 10.68 -5.14
CA TYR A 217 -13.71 9.73 -4.09
C TYR A 217 -14.55 9.91 -2.85
N ARG A 218 -15.01 8.81 -2.27
CA ARG A 218 -15.59 8.78 -0.93
C ARG A 218 -14.51 8.85 0.14
N GLY A 219 -14.91 9.15 1.37
CA GLY A 219 -13.99 9.18 2.51
C GLY A 219 -13.20 10.48 2.59
N ILE A 220 -11.98 10.41 3.08
CA ILE A 220 -11.11 11.55 3.29
C ILE A 220 -9.81 11.40 2.50
N PHE A 221 -9.15 12.52 2.24
CA PHE A 221 -7.79 12.49 1.74
C PHE A 221 -6.80 12.81 2.84
N VAL A 222 -5.66 12.11 2.81
CA VAL A 222 -4.52 12.35 3.68
C VAL A 222 -3.31 12.61 2.79
N LEU A 223 -2.68 13.75 2.97
CA LEU A 223 -1.50 14.15 2.22
C LEU A 223 -0.29 14.19 3.16
N ARG A 224 0.80 13.58 2.73
CA ARG A 224 2.06 13.54 3.46
C ARG A 224 3.20 13.99 2.55
N ALA A 225 4.21 14.62 3.12
CA ALA A 225 5.47 14.77 2.44
C ALA A 225 6.30 13.48 2.55
N SER A 226 7.09 13.23 1.52
CA SER A 226 8.16 12.24 1.51
C SER A 226 9.39 12.85 0.86
N PRO A 227 10.57 12.25 0.98
CA PRO A 227 11.77 12.72 0.28
C PRO A 227 11.61 12.81 -1.24
N LYS A 228 10.72 12.01 -1.80
CA LYS A 228 10.46 11.98 -3.26
C LYS A 228 9.32 12.90 -3.70
N GLY A 229 8.71 13.66 -2.78
CA GLY A 229 7.57 14.54 -3.04
C GLY A 229 6.36 14.19 -2.17
N LEU A 230 5.19 14.65 -2.58
CA LEU A 230 3.95 14.42 -1.84
C LEU A 230 3.38 13.02 -2.14
N VAL A 231 2.73 12.45 -1.14
CA VAL A 231 1.98 11.19 -1.22
C VAL A 231 0.53 11.47 -0.87
N LEU A 232 -0.37 11.20 -1.81
CA LEU A 232 -1.82 11.32 -1.60
C LEU A 232 -2.43 9.96 -1.28
N VAL A 233 -3.15 9.90 -0.19
CA VAL A 233 -3.82 8.69 0.31
C VAL A 233 -5.32 8.96 0.44
N ASN A 234 -6.14 8.08 -0.12
CA ASN A 234 -7.58 8.05 0.14
C ASN A 234 -7.85 7.07 1.30
N THR A 235 -8.41 7.58 2.38
CA THR A 235 -8.77 6.80 3.55
C THR A 235 -10.28 6.69 3.62
N LEU A 236 -10.81 5.45 3.61
CA LEU A 236 -12.23 5.20 3.55
C LEU A 236 -12.59 3.85 4.16
N ASN A 237 -13.89 3.61 4.29
CA ASN A 237 -14.43 2.32 4.69
C ASN A 237 -14.15 1.26 3.62
N LEU A 238 -13.80 0.04 4.05
CA LEU A 238 -13.48 -1.08 3.16
C LEU A 238 -14.61 -1.40 2.16
N GLU A 239 -15.87 -1.39 2.60
CA GLU A 239 -16.98 -1.69 1.68
C GLU A 239 -17.14 -0.58 0.62
N ASN A 240 -16.96 0.69 0.99
CA ASN A 240 -16.92 1.80 0.04
C ASN A 240 -15.71 1.74 -0.91
N TYR A 241 -14.59 1.20 -0.48
CA TYR A 241 -13.46 0.90 -1.37
C TYR A 241 -13.84 -0.16 -2.41
N LEU A 242 -14.49 -1.23 -1.97
CA LEU A 242 -14.89 -2.33 -2.86
C LEU A 242 -15.92 -1.92 -3.92
N THR A 243 -16.80 -0.93 -3.64
CA THR A 243 -17.71 -0.41 -4.67
C THR A 243 -16.98 0.28 -5.82
N GLY A 244 -15.78 0.81 -5.57
CA GLY A 244 -14.91 1.39 -6.60
C GLY A 244 -13.90 0.41 -7.21
N VAL A 245 -13.74 -0.80 -6.66
CA VAL A 245 -12.84 -1.85 -7.16
C VAL A 245 -13.58 -2.86 -8.03
N VAL A 246 -14.68 -3.42 -7.52
CA VAL A 246 -15.39 -4.52 -8.19
C VAL A 246 -15.75 -4.20 -9.65
N PRO A 247 -16.29 -3.02 -9.98
CA PRO A 247 -16.63 -2.71 -11.37
C PRO A 247 -15.43 -2.48 -12.29
N GLU A 248 -14.27 -2.12 -11.74
CA GLU A 248 -13.01 -1.97 -12.49
C GLU A 248 -12.36 -3.32 -12.79
N GLU A 249 -12.45 -4.27 -11.85
CA GLU A 249 -11.90 -5.61 -12.02
C GLU A 249 -12.84 -6.53 -12.82
N LEU A 250 -14.15 -6.40 -12.64
CA LEU A 250 -15.18 -7.14 -13.36
C LEU A 250 -16.33 -6.19 -13.74
N SER A 251 -16.25 -5.62 -14.93
CA SER A 251 -17.24 -4.63 -15.39
C SER A 251 -18.62 -5.26 -15.59
N PRO A 252 -19.67 -4.84 -14.86
CA PRO A 252 -21.03 -5.33 -15.06
C PRO A 252 -21.59 -4.95 -16.43
N ASP A 253 -21.10 -3.87 -17.05
CA ASP A 253 -21.52 -3.42 -18.39
C ASP A 253 -21.05 -4.39 -19.49
N ARG A 254 -20.03 -5.20 -19.23
CA ARG A 254 -19.45 -6.17 -20.17
C ARG A 254 -19.80 -7.62 -19.85
N PHE A 255 -19.96 -7.94 -18.56
CA PHE A 255 -20.14 -9.30 -18.04
C PHE A 255 -21.44 -9.38 -17.24
N HIS A 256 -22.48 -9.95 -17.82
CA HIS A 256 -23.81 -10.06 -17.21
C HIS A 256 -23.90 -11.27 -16.26
N GLY A 257 -23.09 -11.29 -15.23
CA GLY A 257 -23.05 -12.39 -14.26
C GLY A 257 -23.09 -11.89 -12.81
N TYR A 258 -24.30 -11.70 -12.26
CA TYR A 258 -24.45 -11.14 -10.91
C TYR A 258 -23.72 -11.94 -9.83
N GLU A 259 -23.78 -13.26 -9.88
CA GLU A 259 -23.06 -14.14 -8.92
C GLU A 259 -21.54 -14.05 -9.09
N ALA A 260 -21.05 -13.73 -10.30
CA ALA A 260 -19.62 -13.47 -10.52
C ALA A 260 -19.19 -12.15 -9.87
N LEU A 261 -20.01 -11.10 -9.89
CA LEU A 261 -19.76 -9.85 -9.16
C LEU A 261 -19.70 -10.09 -7.65
N LYS A 262 -20.56 -10.94 -7.09
CA LYS A 262 -20.51 -11.33 -5.68
C LYS A 262 -19.22 -12.09 -5.35
N ALA A 263 -18.83 -13.03 -6.19
CA ALA A 263 -17.57 -13.77 -6.03
C ALA A 263 -16.36 -12.81 -6.10
N GLN A 264 -16.38 -11.86 -7.05
CA GLN A 264 -15.36 -10.83 -7.16
C GLN A 264 -15.30 -9.94 -5.92
N ALA A 265 -16.43 -9.55 -5.35
CA ALA A 265 -16.49 -8.76 -4.12
C ALA A 265 -15.86 -9.51 -2.93
N VAL A 266 -16.15 -10.80 -2.77
CA VAL A 266 -15.55 -11.67 -1.73
C VAL A 266 -14.04 -11.82 -1.95
N ALA A 267 -13.59 -12.04 -3.18
CA ALA A 267 -12.18 -12.17 -3.52
C ALA A 267 -11.42 -10.86 -3.26
N ALA A 268 -11.94 -9.72 -3.74
CA ALA A 268 -11.35 -8.40 -3.56
C ALA A 268 -11.27 -8.00 -2.08
N ARG A 269 -12.30 -8.27 -1.29
CA ARG A 269 -12.32 -8.04 0.17
C ARG A 269 -11.27 -8.89 0.87
N THR A 270 -11.17 -10.15 0.52
CA THR A 270 -10.18 -11.08 1.09
C THR A 270 -8.76 -10.62 0.80
N TYR A 271 -8.49 -10.23 -0.45
CA TYR A 271 -7.20 -9.68 -0.87
C TYR A 271 -6.87 -8.39 -0.10
N ALA A 272 -7.81 -7.45 -0.03
CA ALA A 272 -7.60 -6.17 0.65
C ALA A 272 -7.26 -6.36 2.13
N ILE A 273 -8.04 -7.15 2.88
CA ILE A 273 -7.79 -7.40 4.30
C ILE A 273 -6.46 -8.13 4.52
N ARG A 274 -6.14 -9.10 3.67
CA ARG A 274 -4.89 -9.85 3.79
C ARG A 274 -3.65 -8.98 3.62
N ASN A 275 -3.73 -7.97 2.76
CA ASN A 275 -2.62 -7.12 2.35
C ASN A 275 -2.61 -5.75 3.04
N LEU A 276 -3.39 -5.56 4.12
CA LEU A 276 -3.32 -4.33 4.92
C LEU A 276 -1.88 -4.08 5.39
N GLY A 277 -1.41 -2.87 5.20
CA GLY A 277 -0.06 -2.42 5.57
C GLY A 277 1.04 -2.86 4.59
N LEU A 278 0.71 -3.30 3.37
CA LEU A 278 1.69 -3.69 2.35
C LEU A 278 2.65 -2.53 2.00
N ASN A 279 2.16 -1.29 1.97
CA ASN A 279 2.93 -0.08 1.69
C ASN A 279 3.00 0.85 2.92
N ARG A 280 3.13 0.29 4.11
CA ARG A 280 3.15 1.04 5.38
C ARG A 280 4.18 2.16 5.41
N ASP A 281 5.35 1.95 4.82
CA ASP A 281 6.44 2.93 4.78
C ASP A 281 6.05 4.20 4.00
N LEU A 282 5.11 4.09 3.07
CA LEU A 282 4.53 5.21 2.32
C LEU A 282 3.24 5.75 2.97
N GLY A 283 2.76 5.13 4.06
CA GLY A 283 1.59 5.56 4.81
C GLY A 283 0.25 5.07 4.28
N PHE A 284 0.22 4.08 3.37
CA PHE A 284 -1.00 3.47 2.86
C PHE A 284 -0.93 1.93 2.84
N ASP A 285 -2.07 1.27 2.59
CA ASP A 285 -2.16 -0.18 2.55
C ASP A 285 -1.94 -0.71 1.13
N LEU A 286 -2.76 -0.29 0.18
CA LEU A 286 -2.75 -0.74 -1.21
C LEU A 286 -2.63 0.45 -2.15
N CYS A 287 -2.12 0.20 -3.36
CA CYS A 287 -2.16 1.16 -4.47
C CYS A 287 -3.48 1.01 -5.25
N ASP A 288 -3.84 2.04 -6.02
CA ASP A 288 -5.06 2.13 -6.84
C ASP A 288 -4.93 1.50 -8.24
N THR A 289 -3.80 0.86 -8.52
CA THR A 289 -3.46 0.31 -9.83
C THR A 289 -3.51 -1.23 -9.84
N ALA A 290 -3.37 -1.84 -11.03
CA ALA A 290 -3.31 -3.29 -11.22
C ALA A 290 -2.18 -4.00 -10.44
N LYS A 291 -1.19 -3.28 -9.90
CA LYS A 291 -0.19 -3.85 -8.98
C LYS A 291 -0.79 -4.30 -7.65
N CYS A 292 -1.92 -3.71 -7.25
CA CYS A 292 -2.68 -4.08 -6.06
C CYS A 292 -4.09 -4.48 -6.47
N GLN A 293 -4.99 -3.51 -6.63
CA GLN A 293 -6.34 -3.65 -7.18
C GLN A 293 -6.69 -2.33 -7.87
N VAL A 294 -7.28 -2.41 -9.06
CA VAL A 294 -7.71 -1.21 -9.78
C VAL A 294 -8.85 -0.55 -9.01
N TYR A 295 -8.65 0.71 -8.61
CA TYR A 295 -9.62 1.47 -7.84
C TYR A 295 -9.98 2.77 -8.55
N GLY A 296 -11.19 2.87 -9.06
CA GLY A 296 -11.70 4.02 -9.82
C GLY A 296 -12.50 5.04 -8.99
N GLY A 297 -12.47 4.92 -7.65
CA GLY A 297 -13.22 5.81 -6.75
C GLY A 297 -14.74 5.72 -6.94
N LEU A 298 -15.45 6.76 -6.52
CA LEU A 298 -16.91 6.90 -6.71
C LEU A 298 -17.31 6.91 -8.19
N SER A 299 -16.45 7.44 -9.06
CA SER A 299 -16.71 7.54 -10.50
C SER A 299 -16.87 6.18 -11.18
N ALA A 300 -16.27 5.14 -10.63
CA ALA A 300 -16.36 3.78 -11.14
C ALA A 300 -17.61 3.04 -10.68
N GLU A 301 -18.27 3.46 -9.62
CA GLU A 301 -19.38 2.74 -8.99
C GLU A 301 -20.53 2.44 -9.99
N ARG A 302 -21.07 1.22 -9.91
CA ARG A 302 -22.24 0.76 -10.66
C ARG A 302 -23.26 0.15 -9.71
N ALA A 303 -24.54 0.39 -9.93
CA ALA A 303 -25.60 -0.08 -9.05
C ALA A 303 -25.58 -1.60 -8.83
N GLU A 304 -25.28 -2.37 -9.88
CA GLU A 304 -25.25 -3.84 -9.82
C GLU A 304 -24.05 -4.34 -9.01
N SER A 305 -22.84 -3.80 -9.21
CA SER A 305 -21.65 -4.16 -8.41
C SER A 305 -21.78 -3.68 -6.97
N ASN A 306 -22.34 -2.49 -6.73
CA ASN A 306 -22.58 -1.98 -5.37
C ASN A 306 -23.52 -2.91 -4.59
N ARG A 307 -24.59 -3.41 -5.24
CA ARG A 307 -25.50 -4.38 -4.64
C ARG A 307 -24.80 -5.70 -4.34
N ALA A 308 -23.91 -6.18 -5.23
CA ALA A 308 -23.15 -7.40 -5.00
C ALA A 308 -22.18 -7.26 -3.80
N VAL A 309 -21.54 -6.09 -3.63
CA VAL A 309 -20.71 -5.77 -2.46
C VAL A 309 -21.53 -5.79 -1.18
N GLU A 310 -22.70 -5.13 -1.17
CA GLU A 310 -23.56 -5.06 0.02
C GLU A 310 -24.13 -6.43 0.40
N GLU A 311 -24.60 -7.25 -0.57
CA GLU A 311 -25.12 -8.58 -0.31
C GLU A 311 -24.07 -9.59 0.20
N THR A 312 -22.78 -9.33 -0.06
CA THR A 312 -21.64 -10.14 0.42
C THR A 312 -20.85 -9.46 1.53
N LYS A 313 -21.42 -8.44 2.15
CA LYS A 313 -20.74 -7.64 3.18
C LYS A 313 -20.16 -8.49 4.29
N GLY A 314 -18.87 -8.28 4.57
CA GLY A 314 -18.14 -9.01 5.61
C GLY A 314 -17.74 -10.45 5.22
N GLU A 315 -18.15 -10.98 4.07
CA GLU A 315 -17.75 -12.31 3.62
C GLU A 315 -16.30 -12.30 3.09
N VAL A 316 -15.52 -13.30 3.54
CA VAL A 316 -14.12 -13.48 3.13
C VAL A 316 -13.84 -14.96 2.88
N ALA A 317 -12.89 -15.25 2.01
CA ALA A 317 -12.47 -16.61 1.71
C ALA A 317 -11.34 -17.06 2.64
N LEU A 318 -11.54 -18.24 3.27
CA LEU A 318 -10.59 -18.80 4.23
C LEU A 318 -10.13 -20.19 3.79
N TYR A 319 -8.88 -20.53 4.06
CA TYR A 319 -8.37 -21.89 4.03
C TYR A 319 -7.81 -22.25 5.40
N LYS A 320 -8.36 -23.30 6.02
CA LYS A 320 -8.00 -23.71 7.38
C LYS A 320 -8.02 -22.57 8.39
N GLY A 321 -9.05 -21.71 8.32
CA GLY A 321 -9.26 -20.58 9.23
C GLY A 321 -8.36 -19.36 9.00
N LYS A 322 -7.56 -19.34 7.93
CA LYS A 322 -6.71 -18.20 7.55
C LYS A 322 -7.17 -17.62 6.22
N LEU A 323 -7.08 -16.30 6.07
CA LEU A 323 -7.37 -15.63 4.81
C LEU A 323 -6.51 -16.21 3.68
N ILE A 324 -7.15 -16.58 2.57
CA ILE A 324 -6.44 -17.03 1.38
C ILE A 324 -5.72 -15.86 0.69
N ASN A 325 -4.72 -16.17 -0.13
CA ASN A 325 -4.19 -15.21 -1.10
C ASN A 325 -5.13 -15.22 -2.31
N ALA A 326 -6.14 -14.35 -2.30
CA ALA A 326 -7.22 -14.32 -3.29
C ALA A 326 -6.76 -13.61 -4.56
N LEU A 327 -5.81 -14.20 -5.28
CA LEU A 327 -5.37 -13.71 -6.59
C LEU A 327 -6.43 -14.01 -7.64
N TYR A 328 -6.59 -13.08 -8.59
CA TYR A 328 -7.51 -13.22 -9.72
C TYR A 328 -6.90 -12.61 -10.98
N THR A 329 -7.38 -13.05 -12.13
CA THR A 329 -6.91 -12.61 -13.44
C THR A 329 -8.10 -12.45 -14.39
N SER A 330 -7.98 -11.60 -15.38
CA SER A 330 -9.03 -11.36 -16.39
C SER A 330 -9.23 -12.54 -17.34
N THR A 331 -8.23 -13.39 -17.55
CA THR A 331 -8.27 -14.56 -18.42
C THR A 331 -7.23 -15.59 -17.99
N CYS A 332 -7.54 -16.87 -18.15
CA CYS A 332 -6.64 -17.99 -17.85
C CYS A 332 -6.15 -18.71 -19.12
N GLY A 333 -6.64 -18.36 -20.31
CA GLY A 333 -6.27 -19.04 -21.57
C GLY A 333 -6.74 -20.50 -21.66
N GLY A 334 -7.76 -20.89 -20.86
CA GLY A 334 -8.32 -22.24 -20.81
C GLY A 334 -7.78 -23.10 -19.65
N MET A 335 -6.75 -22.66 -18.94
CA MET A 335 -6.20 -23.33 -17.75
C MET A 335 -5.52 -22.31 -16.84
N THR A 336 -5.80 -22.34 -15.54
CA THR A 336 -5.04 -21.56 -14.57
C THR A 336 -3.68 -22.20 -14.32
N GLU A 337 -2.76 -21.47 -13.69
CA GLU A 337 -1.41 -21.98 -13.38
C GLU A 337 -1.25 -22.22 -11.87
N ASP A 338 -0.37 -23.14 -11.50
CA ASP A 338 0.06 -23.32 -10.11
C ASP A 338 0.83 -22.09 -9.66
N ILE A 339 0.53 -21.58 -8.43
CA ILE A 339 1.10 -20.32 -7.93
C ILE A 339 2.64 -20.32 -7.94
N GLU A 340 3.26 -21.45 -7.63
CA GLU A 340 4.70 -21.62 -7.58
C GLU A 340 5.40 -21.52 -8.95
N ASN A 341 4.64 -21.62 -10.04
CA ASN A 341 5.18 -21.43 -11.40
C ASN A 341 5.10 -19.97 -11.86
N VAL A 342 4.33 -19.14 -11.16
CA VAL A 342 4.09 -17.71 -11.51
C VAL A 342 4.83 -16.77 -10.57
N PHE A 343 4.85 -17.09 -9.29
CA PHE A 343 5.42 -16.24 -8.24
C PHE A 343 6.49 -17.01 -7.46
N GLU A 344 7.55 -16.34 -7.07
CA GLU A 344 8.50 -16.87 -6.10
C GLU A 344 7.80 -17.11 -4.76
N GLY A 345 7.87 -18.33 -4.23
CA GLY A 345 7.25 -18.66 -2.95
C GLY A 345 6.90 -20.13 -2.80
N GLN A 346 6.19 -20.43 -1.72
CA GLN A 346 5.74 -21.80 -1.43
C GLN A 346 4.42 -22.08 -2.14
N ALA A 347 4.29 -23.33 -2.62
CA ALA A 347 3.05 -23.88 -3.14
C ALA A 347 1.87 -23.64 -2.17
N GLN A 348 0.74 -23.16 -2.70
CA GLN A 348 -0.49 -22.97 -1.94
C GLN A 348 -1.50 -24.04 -2.33
N PRO A 349 -2.05 -24.81 -1.38
CA PRO A 349 -2.96 -25.90 -1.70
C PRO A 349 -4.26 -25.49 -2.42
N TYR A 350 -4.62 -24.22 -2.34
CA TYR A 350 -5.82 -23.64 -2.94
C TYR A 350 -5.55 -22.80 -4.20
N LEU A 351 -4.29 -22.65 -4.61
CA LEU A 351 -3.87 -21.96 -5.85
C LEU A 351 -3.18 -22.97 -6.78
N LYS A 352 -3.98 -23.90 -7.28
CA LYS A 352 -3.54 -24.96 -8.17
C LYS A 352 -4.14 -24.79 -9.56
N SER A 353 -3.41 -25.29 -10.54
CA SER A 353 -3.86 -25.34 -11.92
C SER A 353 -5.24 -26.02 -12.02
N THR A 354 -6.16 -25.36 -12.71
CA THR A 354 -7.51 -25.85 -12.93
C THR A 354 -7.93 -25.53 -14.36
N GLU A 355 -8.53 -26.52 -15.03
CA GLU A 355 -9.06 -26.34 -16.37
C GLU A 355 -10.28 -25.39 -16.36
N CYS A 356 -10.29 -24.40 -17.24
CA CYS A 356 -11.39 -23.47 -17.49
C CYS A 356 -12.19 -23.92 -18.69
N THR A 357 -13.11 -24.87 -18.52
CA THR A 357 -13.87 -25.52 -19.60
C THR A 357 -14.77 -24.57 -20.41
N TYR A 358 -15.09 -23.40 -19.86
CA TYR A 358 -15.97 -22.41 -20.50
C TYR A 358 -15.19 -21.35 -21.29
N GLU A 359 -13.89 -21.21 -21.09
CA GLU A 359 -13.06 -20.31 -21.89
C GLU A 359 -12.69 -21.02 -23.19
N LYS A 360 -13.36 -20.60 -24.29
CA LYS A 360 -13.03 -21.10 -25.62
C LYS A 360 -11.62 -20.67 -25.96
N GLN A 361 -10.79 -21.61 -26.43
CA GLN A 361 -9.50 -21.30 -27.03
C GLN A 361 -9.76 -20.33 -28.20
N GLN A 362 -9.44 -19.07 -28.01
CA GLN A 362 -9.37 -18.10 -29.09
C GLN A 362 -7.97 -18.21 -29.68
N GLU A 363 -7.90 -18.31 -31.02
CA GLU A 363 -6.64 -18.09 -31.73
C GLU A 363 -6.24 -16.62 -31.51
N TRP A 364 -5.30 -16.40 -30.60
CA TRP A 364 -4.76 -15.07 -30.34
C TRP A 364 -3.80 -14.68 -31.47
N THR A 365 -4.18 -13.69 -32.27
CA THR A 365 -3.23 -12.98 -33.13
C THR A 365 -2.38 -12.04 -32.30
N LEU A 366 -1.19 -11.66 -32.78
CA LEU A 366 -0.32 -10.68 -32.09
C LEU A 366 -1.03 -9.35 -31.79
N GLU A 367 -2.05 -9.00 -32.61
CA GLU A 367 -2.87 -7.78 -32.47
C GLU A 367 -3.99 -7.92 -31.43
N SER A 368 -4.42 -9.14 -31.13
CA SER A 368 -5.50 -9.46 -30.19
C SER A 368 -5.01 -9.96 -28.83
N ARG A 369 -3.69 -9.97 -28.57
CA ARG A 369 -3.17 -10.30 -27.25
C ARG A 369 -3.69 -9.28 -26.24
N PRO A 370 -4.42 -9.71 -25.18
CA PRO A 370 -4.64 -8.82 -24.07
C PRO A 370 -3.26 -8.37 -23.57
N LEU A 371 -3.14 -7.10 -23.22
CA LEU A 371 -1.96 -6.61 -22.54
C LEU A 371 -1.78 -7.51 -21.31
N LEU A 372 -0.68 -8.27 -21.26
CA LEU A 372 -0.35 -9.04 -20.08
C LEU A 372 -0.41 -8.10 -18.89
N PRO A 373 -0.98 -8.52 -17.77
CA PRO A 373 -1.02 -7.69 -16.58
C PRO A 373 0.38 -7.18 -16.27
N VAL A 374 0.50 -5.89 -15.95
CA VAL A 374 1.79 -5.17 -15.76
C VAL A 374 2.68 -5.80 -14.67
N TRP A 375 2.16 -6.73 -13.88
CA TRP A 375 2.90 -7.47 -12.85
C TRP A 375 3.65 -8.71 -13.34
N MET A 376 3.66 -8.99 -14.67
CA MET A 376 4.52 -10.01 -15.30
C MET A 376 5.83 -9.45 -15.88
N ASN A 377 6.16 -8.17 -15.67
CA ASN A 377 7.43 -7.56 -16.09
C ASN A 377 8.31 -7.22 -14.89
#